data_c42105863aa43b24a99283fb483f53ac
#
_entry.id   c42105863aa43b24a99283fb483f53ac
#
_cell.length_a   1.000
_cell.length_b   1.000
_cell.length_c   1.000
_cell.angle_alpha   90.00
_cell.angle_beta   90.00
_cell.angle_gamma   90.00
#
_symmetry.space_group_name_H-M   'P 1'
#
loop_
_entity.id
_entity.type
_entity.pdbx_description
1 polymer ?
#
loop_
_entity_poly.entity_id
_entity_poly.type
_entity_poly.pdbx_seq_one_letter_code
_entity_poly.pdbx_strand_id
1 'polypeptide(L)'
;MNNCREKELWLTHEIVVGFDEAGRGPWAGPLAAAAVAFPRHLTGVPAGLAAAINDSKKLTESKRESLFTEITQFAVAWEVLFFSSEMVDQMGIGAANQQIMIQLYQKLLAKLGKIDWVVCDYIGRMTFPQDNFSIHKKGDSEFLSIAAASILAKVSRDRLMLRYDEQYPHYAFAK
;
A
#
# COMPACT_ATOMS: atom_id res chain seq x y z
N MET A 1 4.26 15.81 -13.24
CA MET A 1 5.00 15.18 -12.12
C MET A 1 5.79 16.19 -11.28
N ASN A 2 5.22 17.34 -10.97
CA ASN A 2 5.98 18.37 -10.28
C ASN A 2 6.00 18.25 -8.74
N ASN A 3 5.23 17.32 -8.13
CA ASN A 3 5.10 17.22 -6.67
C ASN A 3 5.32 15.80 -6.10
N CYS A 4 6.13 14.97 -6.72
CA CYS A 4 6.47 13.68 -6.11
C CYS A 4 7.64 13.89 -5.13
N ARG A 5 7.36 13.97 -3.84
CA ARG A 5 8.35 14.18 -2.76
C ARG A 5 9.38 13.04 -2.64
N GLU A 6 9.08 11.88 -3.18
CA GLU A 6 10.08 10.79 -3.27
C GLU A 6 11.33 11.19 -4.04
N LYS A 7 11.23 12.14 -5.00
CA LYS A 7 12.41 12.63 -5.71
C LYS A 7 13.44 13.25 -4.77
N GLU A 8 12.97 13.92 -3.72
CA GLU A 8 13.85 14.52 -2.70
C GLU A 8 14.54 13.43 -1.88
N LEU A 9 13.79 12.38 -1.49
CA LEU A 9 14.35 11.24 -0.78
C LEU A 9 15.37 10.48 -1.63
N TRP A 10 15.12 10.31 -2.91
CA TRP A 10 16.04 9.64 -3.83
C TRP A 10 17.36 10.39 -4.09
N LEU A 11 17.50 11.64 -3.65
CA LEU A 11 18.80 12.33 -3.70
C LEU A 11 19.81 11.68 -2.75
N THR A 12 19.34 11.17 -1.61
CA THR A 12 20.19 10.61 -0.54
C THR A 12 19.91 9.14 -0.22
N HIS A 13 18.77 8.60 -0.65
CA HIS A 13 18.33 7.24 -0.37
C HIS A 13 18.14 6.46 -1.69
N GLU A 14 18.56 5.22 -1.70
CA GLU A 14 18.44 4.37 -2.89
C GLU A 14 17.11 3.62 -2.91
N ILE A 15 16.73 3.06 -1.76
CA ILE A 15 15.52 2.24 -1.60
C ILE A 15 14.56 2.95 -0.65
N VAL A 16 13.50 3.52 -1.24
CA VAL A 16 12.37 4.12 -0.54
C VAL A 16 11.15 3.21 -0.71
N VAL A 17 10.49 2.87 0.39
CA VAL A 17 9.31 1.98 0.38
C VAL A 17 8.09 2.73 0.92
N GLY A 18 7.02 2.74 0.14
CA GLY A 18 5.72 3.31 0.53
C GLY A 18 4.77 2.26 1.07
N PHE A 19 4.04 2.60 2.13
CA PHE A 19 3.08 1.73 2.81
C PHE A 19 1.70 2.39 2.87
N ASP A 20 0.65 1.57 2.65
CA ASP A 20 -0.74 1.98 2.85
C ASP A 20 -1.63 0.75 3.15
N GLU A 21 -2.86 1.00 3.64
CA GLU A 21 -3.82 -0.05 3.96
C GLU A 21 -5.20 0.20 3.36
N ALA A 22 -6.02 -0.86 3.39
CA ALA A 22 -7.45 -0.84 3.07
C ALA A 22 -8.21 -1.71 4.07
N GLY A 23 -9.42 -1.29 4.46
CA GLY A 23 -10.29 -2.09 5.33
C GLY A 23 -10.39 -1.62 6.77
N ARG A 24 -9.83 -0.45 7.14
CA ARG A 24 -9.99 0.11 8.51
C ARG A 24 -11.38 0.69 8.78
N GLY A 25 -12.04 1.22 7.75
CA GLY A 25 -13.36 1.86 7.90
C GLY A 25 -14.55 0.89 7.87
N PRO A 26 -14.58 -0.10 6.99
CA PRO A 26 -15.66 -1.09 6.94
C PRO A 26 -15.77 -1.94 8.19
N TRP A 27 -17.00 -2.30 8.56
CA TRP A 27 -17.29 -3.15 9.72
C TRP A 27 -17.06 -4.64 9.45
N ALA A 28 -16.91 -5.03 8.20
CA ALA A 28 -16.75 -6.41 7.79
C ALA A 28 -15.55 -6.62 6.87
N GLY A 29 -15.02 -7.82 6.92
CA GLY A 29 -13.91 -8.27 6.08
C GLY A 29 -12.53 -7.98 6.68
N PRO A 30 -11.47 -8.38 5.98
CA PRO A 30 -10.11 -8.30 6.46
C PRO A 30 -9.53 -6.89 6.39
N LEU A 31 -8.52 -6.64 7.21
CA LEU A 31 -7.57 -5.57 6.98
C LEU A 31 -6.56 -6.04 5.92
N ALA A 32 -6.40 -5.26 4.87
CA ALA A 32 -5.36 -5.46 3.86
C ALA A 32 -4.35 -4.34 3.94
N ALA A 33 -3.07 -4.64 3.81
CA ALA A 33 -2.03 -3.62 3.71
C ALA A 33 -1.05 -3.99 2.62
N ALA A 34 -0.44 -2.99 2.00
CA ALA A 34 0.54 -3.18 0.95
C ALA A 34 1.77 -2.31 1.16
N ALA A 35 2.88 -2.75 0.59
CA ALA A 35 4.11 -1.99 0.52
C ALA A 35 4.69 -2.08 -0.89
N VAL A 36 5.22 -0.95 -1.40
CA VAL A 36 5.77 -0.83 -2.76
C VAL A 36 7.07 -0.05 -2.75
N ALA A 37 8.08 -0.56 -3.47
CA ALA A 37 9.31 0.14 -3.80
C ALA A 37 9.43 0.26 -5.32
N PHE A 38 9.62 1.48 -5.83
CA PHE A 38 9.95 1.71 -7.23
C PHE A 38 11.46 1.85 -7.46
N PRO A 39 11.95 1.66 -8.70
CA PRO A 39 13.32 1.99 -9.06
C PRO A 39 13.62 3.45 -8.75
N ARG A 40 14.82 3.71 -8.22
CA ARG A 40 15.29 5.07 -7.95
C ARG A 40 15.11 5.97 -9.18
N HIS A 41 14.59 7.17 -8.99
CA HIS A 41 14.25 8.12 -10.05
C HIS A 41 13.27 7.58 -11.10
N LEU A 42 12.53 6.49 -10.79
CA LEU A 42 11.59 5.83 -11.72
C LEU A 42 12.25 5.34 -13.01
N THR A 43 13.52 4.92 -12.94
CA THR A 43 14.24 4.42 -14.11
C THR A 43 13.49 3.22 -14.70
N GLY A 44 13.13 3.31 -15.98
CA GLY A 44 12.36 2.28 -16.68
C GLY A 44 10.85 2.26 -16.40
N VAL A 45 10.35 3.11 -15.50
CA VAL A 45 8.91 3.22 -15.22
C VAL A 45 8.26 4.16 -16.25
N PRO A 46 7.19 3.74 -16.96
CA PRO A 46 6.51 4.60 -17.92
C PRO A 46 5.96 5.87 -17.26
N ALA A 47 6.19 7.03 -17.87
CA ALA A 47 5.70 8.31 -17.35
C ALA A 47 4.17 8.35 -17.19
N GLY A 48 3.45 7.66 -18.08
CA GLY A 48 1.99 7.52 -18.01
C GLY A 48 1.52 6.74 -16.78
N LEU A 49 2.26 5.70 -16.37
CA LEU A 49 1.95 4.93 -15.16
C LEU A 49 2.03 5.80 -13.90
N ALA A 50 3.12 6.51 -13.74
CA ALA A 50 3.31 7.36 -12.58
C ALA A 50 2.26 8.51 -12.51
N ALA A 51 1.85 9.06 -13.66
CA ALA A 51 0.77 10.04 -13.74
C ALA A 51 -0.60 9.42 -13.35
N ALA A 52 -0.89 8.21 -13.84
CA ALA A 52 -2.13 7.51 -13.56
C ALA A 52 -2.26 7.09 -12.08
N ILE A 53 -1.17 6.66 -11.45
CA ILE A 53 -1.13 6.33 -10.01
C ILE A 53 -1.47 7.56 -9.16
N ASN A 54 -0.92 8.74 -9.48
CA ASN A 54 -1.17 9.97 -8.73
C ASN A 54 -2.63 10.46 -8.79
N ASP A 55 -3.42 10.04 -9.78
CA ASP A 55 -4.85 10.38 -9.88
C ASP A 55 -5.78 9.25 -9.35
N SER A 56 -5.24 8.33 -8.57
CA SER A 56 -5.91 7.09 -8.14
C SER A 56 -7.23 7.27 -7.40
N LYS A 57 -7.42 8.37 -6.67
CA LYS A 57 -8.66 8.63 -5.91
C LYS A 57 -9.92 8.76 -6.76
N LYS A 58 -9.78 9.06 -8.06
CA LYS A 58 -10.89 9.23 -9.02
C LYS A 58 -11.05 8.05 -9.96
N LEU A 59 -10.25 6.98 -9.78
CA LEU A 59 -10.23 5.87 -10.71
C LEU A 59 -11.46 4.97 -10.56
N THR A 60 -11.95 4.49 -11.71
CA THR A 60 -12.89 3.35 -11.76
C THR A 60 -12.19 2.07 -11.29
N GLU A 61 -12.99 1.07 -10.92
CA GLU A 61 -12.48 -0.26 -10.54
C GLU A 61 -11.60 -0.86 -11.64
N SER A 62 -12.10 -0.87 -12.89
CA SER A 62 -11.35 -1.38 -14.04
C SER A 62 -10.00 -0.70 -14.23
N LYS A 63 -9.91 0.61 -14.00
CA LYS A 63 -8.65 1.33 -14.10
C LYS A 63 -7.71 0.98 -12.96
N ARG A 64 -8.21 0.78 -11.73
CA ARG A 64 -7.39 0.30 -10.61
C ARG A 64 -6.83 -1.10 -10.86
N GLU A 65 -7.62 -2.00 -11.46
CA GLU A 65 -7.17 -3.34 -11.86
C GLU A 65 -6.03 -3.29 -12.90
N SER A 66 -6.16 -2.43 -13.92
CA SER A 66 -5.07 -2.20 -14.89
C SER A 66 -3.79 -1.72 -14.19
N LEU A 67 -3.92 -0.72 -13.30
CA LEU A 67 -2.79 -0.17 -12.56
C LEU A 67 -2.16 -1.19 -11.60
N PHE A 68 -2.96 -2.06 -10.98
CA PHE A 68 -2.43 -3.15 -10.16
C PHE A 68 -1.40 -3.98 -10.94
N THR A 69 -1.76 -4.40 -12.15
CA THR A 69 -0.89 -5.19 -13.02
C THR A 69 0.38 -4.41 -13.39
N GLU A 70 0.23 -3.16 -13.78
CA GLU A 70 1.36 -2.31 -14.16
C GLU A 70 2.29 -2.02 -12.95
N ILE A 71 1.74 -1.71 -11.78
CA ILE A 71 2.52 -1.48 -10.55
C ILE A 71 3.36 -2.73 -10.21
N THR A 72 2.73 -3.91 -10.22
CA THR A 72 3.43 -5.17 -9.90
C THR A 72 4.51 -5.54 -10.90
N GLN A 73 4.39 -5.09 -12.14
CA GLN A 73 5.38 -5.30 -13.20
C GLN A 73 6.59 -4.36 -13.06
N PHE A 74 6.38 -3.09 -12.68
CA PHE A 74 7.43 -2.06 -12.68
C PHE A 74 8.01 -1.75 -11.30
N ALA A 75 7.40 -2.23 -10.21
CA ALA A 75 7.98 -2.13 -8.88
C ALA A 75 9.21 -3.04 -8.74
N VAL A 76 10.25 -2.54 -8.05
CA VAL A 76 11.43 -3.37 -7.69
C VAL A 76 11.04 -4.45 -6.69
N ALA A 77 10.18 -4.09 -5.75
CA ALA A 77 9.58 -5.01 -4.80
C ALA A 77 8.20 -4.52 -4.36
N TRP A 78 7.33 -5.45 -4.09
CA TRP A 78 6.02 -5.19 -3.50
C TRP A 78 5.56 -6.41 -2.70
N GLU A 79 4.63 -6.16 -1.78
CA GLU A 79 3.98 -7.20 -0.99
C GLU A 79 2.59 -6.72 -0.58
N VAL A 80 1.65 -7.67 -0.43
CA VAL A 80 0.33 -7.45 0.16
C VAL A 80 0.10 -8.47 1.24
N LEU A 81 -0.37 -8.04 2.39
CA LEU A 81 -0.76 -8.92 3.49
C LEU A 81 -2.21 -8.68 3.89
N PHE A 82 -2.79 -9.71 4.49
CA PHE A 82 -4.14 -9.67 5.06
C PHE A 82 -4.12 -10.13 6.51
N PHE A 83 -4.84 -9.41 7.36
CA PHE A 83 -5.24 -9.89 8.67
C PHE A 83 -6.74 -10.15 8.63
N SER A 84 -7.14 -11.34 9.08
CA SER A 84 -8.55 -11.71 9.11
C SER A 84 -9.34 -10.83 10.09
N SER A 85 -10.67 -10.83 9.96
CA SER A 85 -11.55 -10.13 10.90
C SER A 85 -11.32 -10.63 12.33
N GLU A 86 -11.12 -11.93 12.53
CA GLU A 86 -10.84 -12.51 13.84
C GLU A 86 -9.54 -11.97 14.45
N MET A 87 -8.48 -11.82 13.66
CA MET A 87 -7.23 -11.23 14.11
C MET A 87 -7.43 -9.76 14.51
N VAL A 88 -8.20 -9.01 13.72
CA VAL A 88 -8.51 -7.61 14.00
C VAL A 88 -9.35 -7.48 15.29
N ASP A 89 -10.33 -8.36 15.49
CA ASP A 89 -11.17 -8.39 16.69
C ASP A 89 -10.38 -8.72 17.95
N GLN A 90 -9.44 -9.67 17.86
CA GLN A 90 -8.57 -10.04 18.97
C GLN A 90 -7.58 -8.96 19.38
N MET A 91 -7.00 -8.25 18.42
CA MET A 91 -5.92 -7.29 18.66
C MET A 91 -6.43 -5.84 18.80
N GLY A 92 -7.59 -5.55 18.22
CA GLY A 92 -8.05 -4.20 17.93
C GLY A 92 -7.37 -3.61 16.68
N ILE A 93 -8.11 -2.80 15.93
CA ILE A 93 -7.69 -2.27 14.61
C ILE A 93 -6.35 -1.51 14.66
N GLY A 94 -6.05 -0.80 15.73
CA GLY A 94 -4.80 -0.06 15.88
C GLY A 94 -3.58 -0.96 15.96
N ALA A 95 -3.64 -2.00 16.83
CA ALA A 95 -2.56 -2.97 16.98
C ALA A 95 -2.43 -3.87 15.74
N ALA A 96 -3.55 -4.30 15.15
CA ALA A 96 -3.56 -5.07 13.91
C ALA A 96 -2.85 -4.30 12.77
N ASN A 97 -3.16 -3.02 12.64
CA ASN A 97 -2.54 -2.17 11.62
C ASN A 97 -1.03 -1.99 11.86
N GLN A 98 -0.62 -1.72 13.08
CA GLN A 98 0.81 -1.66 13.45
C GLN A 98 1.52 -2.98 13.10
N GLN A 99 0.92 -4.10 13.47
CA GLN A 99 1.53 -5.41 13.28
C GLN A 99 1.64 -5.83 11.81
N ILE A 100 0.61 -5.56 10.99
CA ILE A 100 0.64 -5.88 9.56
C ILE A 100 1.71 -5.06 8.83
N MET A 101 1.89 -3.78 9.17
CA MET A 101 2.93 -2.93 8.60
C MET A 101 4.34 -3.40 8.97
N ILE A 102 4.55 -3.84 10.23
CA ILE A 102 5.83 -4.43 10.66
C ILE A 102 6.13 -5.72 9.86
N GLN A 103 5.13 -6.59 9.68
CA GLN A 103 5.32 -7.81 8.89
C GLN A 103 5.61 -7.52 7.41
N LEU A 104 4.93 -6.53 6.81
CA LEU A 104 5.25 -6.06 5.46
C LEU A 104 6.68 -5.55 5.35
N TYR A 105 7.10 -4.71 6.32
CA TYR A 105 8.46 -4.21 6.38
C TYR A 105 9.48 -5.36 6.39
N GLN A 106 9.28 -6.36 7.26
CA GLN A 106 10.17 -7.52 7.35
C GLN A 106 10.25 -8.30 6.03
N LYS A 107 9.10 -8.50 5.36
CA LYS A 107 9.05 -9.19 4.07
C LYS A 107 9.78 -8.40 2.97
N LEU A 108 9.57 -7.07 2.90
CA LEU A 108 10.26 -6.24 1.92
C LEU A 108 11.77 -6.17 2.22
N LEU A 109 12.16 -6.05 3.48
CA LEU A 109 13.57 -6.08 3.88
C LEU A 109 14.25 -7.37 3.46
N ALA A 110 13.58 -8.53 3.63
CA ALA A 110 14.10 -9.81 3.18
C ALA A 110 14.27 -9.91 1.65
N LYS A 111 13.38 -9.27 0.87
CA LYS A 111 13.45 -9.23 -0.59
C LYS A 111 14.54 -8.26 -1.10
N LEU A 112 14.68 -7.11 -0.47
CA LEU A 112 15.52 -6.00 -0.94
C LEU A 112 16.93 -6.01 -0.33
N GLY A 113 17.13 -6.73 0.78
CA GLY A 113 18.37 -6.75 1.55
C GLY A 113 18.56 -5.50 2.43
N LYS A 114 18.04 -4.36 2.02
CA LYS A 114 18.03 -3.10 2.79
C LYS A 114 16.79 -2.27 2.47
N ILE A 115 16.41 -1.38 3.38
CA ILE A 115 15.44 -0.30 3.17
C ILE A 115 16.06 0.97 3.74
N ASP A 116 16.28 1.97 2.89
CA ASP A 116 16.95 3.21 3.33
C ASP A 116 15.95 4.19 3.95
N TRP A 117 14.69 4.23 3.46
CA TRP A 117 13.64 5.08 4.01
C TRP A 117 12.25 4.46 3.84
N VAL A 118 11.41 4.61 4.86
CA VAL A 118 9.99 4.24 4.82
C VAL A 118 9.14 5.50 4.78
N VAL A 119 8.17 5.54 3.85
CA VAL A 119 7.08 6.52 3.82
C VAL A 119 5.75 5.79 4.02
N CYS A 120 4.89 6.29 4.90
CA CYS A 120 3.63 5.65 5.24
C CYS A 120 2.50 6.68 5.28
N ASP A 121 1.29 6.31 4.80
CA ASP A 121 0.13 7.17 5.03
C ASP A 121 -0.24 7.21 6.51
N TYR A 122 -0.89 8.31 6.94
CA TYR A 122 -1.17 8.53 8.35
C TYR A 122 -2.31 7.64 8.85
N ILE A 123 -1.98 6.79 9.80
CA ILE A 123 -2.89 5.84 10.43
C ILE A 123 -2.85 5.89 11.98
N GLY A 124 -2.41 7.00 12.53
CA GLY A 124 -2.22 7.15 13.95
C GLY A 124 -0.75 7.03 14.37
N ARG A 125 -0.50 6.62 15.60
CA ARG A 125 0.86 6.33 16.06
C ARG A 125 1.34 5.03 15.41
N MET A 126 2.38 5.14 14.61
CA MET A 126 3.04 4.02 13.96
C MET A 126 4.54 4.09 14.19
N THR A 127 5.17 2.93 14.35
CA THR A 127 6.62 2.78 14.43
C THR A 127 7.08 1.66 13.51
N PHE A 128 8.28 1.81 12.95
CA PHE A 128 8.94 0.78 12.17
C PHE A 128 10.20 0.29 12.91
N PRO A 129 10.71 -0.92 12.60
CA PRO A 129 11.95 -1.45 13.17
C PRO A 129 13.21 -0.72 12.70
N GLN A 130 13.11 0.55 12.35
CA GLN A 130 14.19 1.46 11.97
C GLN A 130 13.79 2.91 12.27
N ASP A 131 14.78 3.81 12.40
CA ASP A 131 14.52 5.23 12.66
C ASP A 131 14.26 6.05 11.39
N ASN A 132 14.65 5.52 10.22
CA ASN A 132 14.52 6.21 8.94
C ASN A 132 13.11 5.98 8.35
N PHE A 133 12.10 6.62 8.93
CA PHE A 133 10.73 6.61 8.42
C PHE A 133 10.03 7.95 8.61
N SER A 134 8.99 8.17 7.82
CA SER A 134 8.11 9.33 7.96
C SER A 134 6.66 8.96 7.68
N ILE A 135 5.74 9.61 8.42
CA ILE A 135 4.31 9.39 8.32
C ILE A 135 3.66 10.67 7.79
N HIS A 136 2.85 10.55 6.75
CA HIS A 136 2.30 11.67 6.01
C HIS A 136 0.78 11.62 5.97
N LYS A 137 0.10 12.71 6.38
CA LYS A 137 -1.35 12.84 6.15
C LYS A 137 -1.62 13.02 4.67
N LYS A 138 -2.44 12.12 4.08
CA LYS A 138 -2.71 12.06 2.64
C LYS A 138 -1.42 11.83 1.84
N GLY A 139 -0.56 10.96 2.35
CA GLY A 139 0.73 10.62 1.74
C GLY A 139 0.59 10.08 0.32
N ASP A 140 -0.54 9.45 0.00
CA ASP A 140 -0.91 8.98 -1.33
C ASP A 140 -0.97 10.11 -2.39
N SER A 141 -1.15 11.36 -1.98
CA SER A 141 -1.08 12.52 -2.89
C SER A 141 0.31 13.13 -3.04
N GLU A 142 1.26 12.73 -2.20
CA GLU A 142 2.63 13.26 -2.15
C GLU A 142 3.69 12.25 -2.61
N PHE A 143 3.47 10.97 -2.34
CA PHE A 143 4.41 9.87 -2.60
C PHE A 143 3.81 8.84 -3.54
N LEU A 144 4.51 8.55 -4.62
CA LEU A 144 4.07 7.60 -5.64
C LEU A 144 3.98 6.18 -5.08
N SER A 145 4.94 5.77 -4.23
CA SER A 145 4.94 4.45 -3.61
C SER A 145 3.79 4.25 -2.63
N ILE A 146 3.40 5.29 -1.86
CA ILE A 146 2.20 5.23 -1.01
C ILE A 146 0.95 5.10 -1.88
N ALA A 147 0.80 5.90 -2.94
CA ALA A 147 -0.33 5.82 -3.84
C ALA A 147 -0.43 4.44 -4.53
N ALA A 148 0.70 3.87 -4.94
CA ALA A 148 0.76 2.52 -5.48
C ALA A 148 0.39 1.46 -4.43
N ALA A 149 0.87 1.57 -3.20
CA ALA A 149 0.51 0.69 -2.10
C ALA A 149 -1.01 0.75 -1.81
N SER A 150 -1.60 1.95 -1.83
CA SER A 150 -3.04 2.17 -1.70
C SER A 150 -3.84 1.39 -2.76
N ILE A 151 -3.42 1.46 -4.03
CA ILE A 151 -4.04 0.71 -5.12
C ILE A 151 -3.91 -0.80 -4.87
N LEU A 152 -2.71 -1.29 -4.53
CA LEU A 152 -2.50 -2.73 -4.29
C LEU A 152 -3.32 -3.24 -3.12
N ALA A 153 -3.35 -2.53 -2.00
CA ALA A 153 -4.15 -2.88 -0.83
C ALA A 153 -5.65 -2.90 -1.15
N LYS A 154 -6.15 -1.85 -1.82
CA LYS A 154 -7.57 -1.72 -2.18
C LYS A 154 -8.01 -2.81 -3.14
N VAL A 155 -7.32 -3.00 -4.27
CA VAL A 155 -7.66 -4.02 -5.27
C VAL A 155 -7.61 -5.42 -4.68
N SER A 156 -6.57 -5.73 -3.91
CA SER A 156 -6.44 -7.03 -3.28
C SER A 156 -7.58 -7.31 -2.29
N ARG A 157 -7.95 -6.30 -1.50
CA ARG A 157 -9.08 -6.42 -0.57
C ARG A 157 -10.41 -6.58 -1.32
N ASP A 158 -10.65 -5.79 -2.34
CA ASP A 158 -11.90 -5.85 -3.12
C ASP A 158 -12.06 -7.24 -3.78
N ARG A 159 -11.01 -7.79 -4.36
CA ARG A 159 -11.01 -9.17 -4.90
C ARG A 159 -11.35 -10.23 -3.83
N LEU A 160 -10.90 -10.04 -2.60
CA LEU A 160 -11.23 -10.95 -1.50
C LEU A 160 -12.68 -10.76 -1.04
N MET A 161 -13.17 -9.53 -0.99
CA MET A 161 -14.58 -9.23 -0.66
C MET A 161 -15.55 -9.79 -1.70
N LEU A 162 -15.22 -9.77 -2.99
CA LEU A 162 -16.00 -10.43 -4.03
C LEU A 162 -16.10 -11.94 -3.80
N ARG A 163 -15.02 -12.60 -3.42
CA ARG A 163 -15.05 -14.04 -3.04
C ARG A 163 -15.91 -14.29 -1.81
N TYR A 164 -15.91 -13.38 -0.84
CA TYR A 164 -16.80 -13.48 0.33
C TYR A 164 -18.27 -13.24 -0.05
N ASP A 165 -18.55 -12.39 -1.03
CA ASP A 165 -19.91 -12.20 -1.55
C ASP A 165 -20.49 -13.50 -2.18
N GLU A 166 -19.66 -14.24 -2.91
CA GLU A 166 -20.03 -15.56 -3.45
C GLU A 166 -20.31 -16.58 -2.33
N GLN A 167 -19.54 -16.57 -1.24
CA GLN A 167 -19.70 -17.47 -0.10
C GLN A 167 -20.87 -17.08 0.81
N TYR A 168 -21.15 -15.78 0.91
CA TYR A 168 -22.11 -15.20 1.83
C TYR A 168 -23.01 -14.17 1.14
N PRO A 169 -23.83 -14.58 0.14
CA PRO A 169 -24.55 -13.65 -0.74
C PRO A 169 -25.57 -12.75 -0.02
N HIS A 170 -26.02 -13.15 1.18
CA HIS A 170 -26.97 -12.37 1.97
C HIS A 170 -26.38 -11.09 2.57
N TYR A 171 -25.04 -10.99 2.66
CA TYR A 171 -24.35 -9.81 3.20
C TYR A 171 -24.07 -8.73 2.14
N ALA A 172 -24.16 -9.08 0.85
CA ALA A 172 -23.94 -8.16 -0.27
C ALA A 172 -22.59 -7.42 -0.19
N PHE A 173 -21.50 -8.14 0.05
CA PHE A 173 -20.16 -7.59 0.21
C PHE A 173 -19.57 -6.98 -1.06
N ALA A 174 -20.18 -7.25 -2.20
CA ALA A 174 -19.81 -6.66 -3.50
C ALA A 174 -20.37 -5.24 -3.74
N LYS A 175 -21.16 -4.69 -2.80
CA LYS A 175 -21.84 -3.39 -2.97
C LYS A 175 -21.11 -2.26 -2.26
#